data_4a1aaed66d32f0c0bd7e81477077fb94
#
_entry.id   4a1aaed66d32f0c0bd7e81477077fb94
#
_cell.length_a   1.000
_cell.length_b   1.000
_cell.length_c   1.000
_cell.angle_alpha   90.00
_cell.angle_beta   90.00
_cell.angle_gamma   90.00
#
_symmetry.space_group_name_H-M   'P 1'
#
loop_
_entity.id
_entity.type
_entity.pdbx_description
1 polymer ?
#
loop_
_entity_poly.entity_id
_entity_poly.type
_entity_poly.pdbx_seq_one_letter_code
_entity_poly.pdbx_strand_id
1 'polypeptide(L)'
;DKTGTITYGSRQAAEFIPVTGVTAHEVAEGALVSSLADETPEGRSIVELAVNSFGLAVVEDVCAVLVPFTAQTRMSGMDLSTGRAVRKGATESVRRFIEAEGAFFPLELLPIVEQVSKDGATPLVVIDRSTAATPWRVLGVIRLKDTVKPGMRERFDQMRAMGIRTIMITGDNPLTAAAIAEEAGVDGFLAEATPEDKMTLIRREQAGGNLVAMTGDGTNDAPALAQADVGVAMNTGTQAAKEAGNMVDLDSNPTKLIEIVEVGKQLLITRGSLTTFSIANDVAKYFAIIPAMFSGVLPALDSLNIMKLGSARSAILSAVIFNALIIVALVPLALRGVKFRAEAASAVLQRNLLIFGLGGIVTPFVGIKLIDVIVSALGVK
;
A
#
# COMPACT_ATOMS: atom_id res chain seq x y z
N ASP A 1 8.49 -3.43 -2.98
CA ASP A 1 9.75 -2.73 -2.74
C ASP A 1 9.65 -1.79 -1.54
N LYS A 2 10.80 -1.35 -0.96
CA LYS A 2 10.85 -0.38 0.15
C LYS A 2 10.83 1.05 -0.37
N THR A 3 11.86 1.40 -1.14
CA THR A 3 12.18 2.79 -1.56
C THR A 3 11.13 3.29 -2.55
N GLY A 4 10.61 4.52 -2.35
CA GLY A 4 9.55 5.08 -3.21
C GLY A 4 8.18 4.39 -3.12
N THR A 5 8.13 3.20 -2.52
CA THR A 5 6.92 2.38 -2.36
C THR A 5 6.40 2.45 -0.92
N ILE A 6 7.00 1.75 0.03
CA ILE A 6 6.63 1.80 1.47
C ILE A 6 7.08 3.11 2.10
N THR A 7 8.26 3.58 1.71
CA THR A 7 8.82 4.87 2.13
C THR A 7 8.66 5.92 1.03
N TYR A 8 8.94 7.18 1.35
CA TYR A 8 8.90 8.25 0.35
C TYR A 8 9.98 8.11 -0.73
N GLY A 9 11.02 7.29 -0.50
CA GLY A 9 12.14 7.10 -1.43
C GLY A 9 13.15 8.25 -1.45
N SER A 10 12.85 9.34 -0.75
CA SER A 10 13.78 10.42 -0.45
C SER A 10 14.05 10.43 1.05
N ARG A 11 15.31 10.61 1.40
CA ARG A 11 15.69 10.78 2.79
C ARG A 11 15.14 12.10 3.30
N GLN A 12 14.42 12.06 4.42
CA GLN A 12 13.83 13.22 5.07
C GLN A 12 14.64 13.60 6.31
N ALA A 13 14.82 14.88 6.55
CA ALA A 13 15.43 15.35 7.77
C ALA A 13 14.52 15.02 8.96
N ALA A 14 15.07 14.29 9.93
CA ALA A 14 14.36 13.84 11.11
C ALA A 14 14.81 14.56 12.39
N GLU A 15 16.07 14.96 12.45
CA GLU A 15 16.65 15.52 13.68
C GLU A 15 17.91 16.36 13.38
N PHE A 16 18.14 17.40 14.19
CA PHE A 16 19.38 18.15 14.25
C PHE A 16 20.11 17.85 15.57
N ILE A 17 21.27 17.22 15.49
CA ILE A 17 22.06 16.76 16.63
C ILE A 17 23.26 17.67 16.81
N PRO A 18 23.32 18.51 17.85
CA PRO A 18 24.41 19.44 18.07
C PRO A 18 25.67 18.73 18.62
N VAL A 19 26.85 19.33 18.37
CA VAL A 19 28.07 18.98 19.13
C VAL A 19 28.10 19.76 20.45
N THR A 20 29.00 19.36 21.36
CA THR A 20 29.17 20.02 22.66
C THR A 20 29.42 21.53 22.50
N GLY A 21 28.67 22.34 23.23
CA GLY A 21 28.77 23.81 23.17
C GLY A 21 28.02 24.49 22.03
N VAL A 22 27.29 23.74 21.22
CA VAL A 22 26.40 24.25 20.16
C VAL A 22 24.96 23.87 20.53
N THR A 23 24.00 24.74 20.23
CA THR A 23 22.58 24.46 20.44
C THR A 23 21.96 23.79 19.22
N ALA A 24 20.88 23.02 19.40
CA ALA A 24 20.13 22.46 18.29
C ALA A 24 19.57 23.54 17.35
N HIS A 25 19.28 24.73 17.89
CA HIS A 25 18.83 25.89 17.10
C HIS A 25 19.94 26.40 16.17
N GLU A 26 21.21 26.48 16.61
CA GLU A 26 22.34 26.86 15.75
C GLU A 26 22.58 25.83 14.65
N VAL A 27 22.44 24.52 14.95
CA VAL A 27 22.52 23.48 13.91
C VAL A 27 21.38 23.65 12.89
N ALA A 28 20.15 23.87 13.37
CA ALA A 28 18.99 24.07 12.51
C ALA A 28 19.16 25.31 11.61
N GLU A 29 19.69 26.42 12.13
CA GLU A 29 19.98 27.61 11.36
C GLU A 29 21.05 27.36 10.28
N GLY A 30 22.16 26.71 10.65
CA GLY A 30 23.18 26.31 9.67
C GLY A 30 22.66 25.33 8.63
N ALA A 31 21.85 24.36 9.05
CA ALA A 31 21.20 23.40 8.16
C ALA A 31 20.23 24.10 7.17
N LEU A 32 19.41 25.04 7.66
CA LEU A 32 18.52 25.87 6.86
C LEU A 32 19.31 26.62 5.78
N VAL A 33 20.28 27.45 6.19
CA VAL A 33 21.07 28.29 5.28
C VAL A 33 21.79 27.43 4.23
N SER A 34 22.43 26.32 4.61
CA SER A 34 23.13 25.44 3.68
C SER A 34 22.21 24.68 2.72
N SER A 35 20.88 24.73 2.93
CA SER A 35 19.88 23.98 2.16
C SER A 35 18.93 24.89 1.37
N LEU A 36 18.97 26.21 1.53
CA LEU A 36 18.02 27.12 0.86
C LEU A 36 18.00 27.01 -0.67
N ALA A 37 19.14 26.72 -1.27
CA ALA A 37 19.25 26.56 -2.71
C ALA A 37 19.37 25.08 -3.15
N ASP A 38 19.13 24.15 -2.24
CA ASP A 38 19.13 22.72 -2.52
C ASP A 38 17.72 22.26 -2.87
N GLU A 39 17.41 22.20 -4.16
CA GLU A 39 16.10 21.80 -4.69
C GLU A 39 15.82 20.29 -4.58
N THR A 40 16.75 19.50 -4.04
CA THR A 40 16.52 18.08 -3.81
C THR A 40 15.43 17.85 -2.75
N PRO A 41 14.75 16.70 -2.76
CA PRO A 41 13.81 16.35 -1.70
C PRO A 41 14.44 16.39 -0.30
N GLU A 42 15.71 15.98 -0.18
CA GLU A 42 16.49 16.07 1.05
C GLU A 42 16.67 17.53 1.49
N GLY A 43 17.09 18.41 0.59
CA GLY A 43 17.28 19.84 0.87
C GLY A 43 15.99 20.49 1.35
N ARG A 44 14.88 20.25 0.65
CA ARG A 44 13.56 20.76 1.06
C ARG A 44 13.14 20.27 2.43
N SER A 45 13.34 18.99 2.74
CA SER A 45 12.98 18.43 4.04
C SER A 45 13.79 19.04 5.19
N ILE A 46 15.06 19.39 4.96
CA ILE A 46 15.89 20.09 5.94
C ILE A 46 15.32 21.48 6.23
N VAL A 47 14.94 22.22 5.19
CA VAL A 47 14.30 23.55 5.32
C VAL A 47 12.98 23.42 6.08
N GLU A 48 12.13 22.45 5.71
CA GLU A 48 10.85 22.21 6.38
C GLU A 48 11.01 21.85 7.87
N LEU A 49 11.96 21.01 8.21
CA LEU A 49 12.24 20.66 9.60
C LEU A 49 12.70 21.89 10.40
N ALA A 50 13.60 22.71 9.84
CA ALA A 50 14.11 23.92 10.49
C ALA A 50 13.01 24.95 10.73
N VAL A 51 12.15 25.18 9.73
CA VAL A 51 11.02 26.12 9.83
C VAL A 51 9.96 25.63 10.80
N ASN A 52 9.48 24.38 10.65
CA ASN A 52 8.34 23.87 11.39
C ASN A 52 8.67 23.54 12.86
N SER A 53 9.87 22.98 13.12
CA SER A 53 10.23 22.52 14.47
C SER A 53 11.01 23.55 15.28
N PHE A 54 11.71 24.48 14.62
CA PHE A 54 12.55 25.49 15.29
C PHE A 54 12.04 26.92 15.09
N GLY A 55 10.96 27.12 14.31
CA GLY A 55 10.39 28.45 14.09
C GLY A 55 11.28 29.41 13.29
N LEU A 56 12.23 28.87 12.53
CA LEU A 56 13.17 29.68 11.75
C LEU A 56 12.48 30.29 10.53
N ALA A 57 12.79 31.54 10.24
CA ALA A 57 12.31 32.20 9.03
C ALA A 57 13.31 32.03 7.89
N VAL A 58 12.80 31.77 6.69
CA VAL A 58 13.61 31.82 5.47
C VAL A 58 13.88 33.27 5.15
N VAL A 59 15.14 33.67 5.21
CA VAL A 59 15.60 35.00 4.84
C VAL A 59 16.36 34.90 3.52
N GLU A 60 15.86 35.58 2.49
CA GLU A 60 16.56 35.65 1.20
C GLU A 60 17.71 36.65 1.27
N ASP A 61 18.93 36.21 0.96
CA ASP A 61 20.09 37.02 0.75
C ASP A 61 20.41 37.06 -0.75
N VAL A 62 19.98 38.12 -1.41
CA VAL A 62 20.10 38.30 -2.87
C VAL A 62 21.58 38.30 -3.34
N CYS A 63 22.51 38.61 -2.46
CA CYS A 63 23.94 38.65 -2.75
C CYS A 63 24.69 37.38 -2.31
N ALA A 64 23.98 36.38 -1.79
CA ALA A 64 24.60 35.13 -1.39
C ALA A 64 25.15 34.35 -2.59
N VAL A 65 26.30 33.73 -2.42
CA VAL A 65 26.91 32.84 -3.42
C VAL A 65 26.60 31.40 -3.08
N LEU A 66 25.90 30.71 -3.98
CA LEU A 66 25.59 29.31 -3.86
C LEU A 66 26.82 28.45 -4.11
N VAL A 67 27.03 27.44 -3.25
CA VAL A 67 28.01 26.37 -3.44
C VAL A 67 27.25 25.07 -3.74
N PRO A 68 27.13 24.69 -5.02
CA PRO A 68 26.36 23.52 -5.41
C PRO A 68 27.06 22.22 -4.98
N PHE A 69 26.23 21.17 -4.76
CA PHE A 69 26.78 19.83 -4.51
C PHE A 69 27.52 19.31 -5.75
N THR A 70 28.71 18.75 -5.52
CA THR A 70 29.45 18.00 -6.55
C THR A 70 29.85 16.63 -6.03
N ALA A 71 30.02 15.67 -6.93
CA ALA A 71 30.47 14.32 -6.58
C ALA A 71 31.90 14.30 -6.00
N GLN A 72 32.73 15.31 -6.36
CA GLN A 72 34.10 15.45 -5.88
C GLN A 72 34.14 15.98 -4.45
N THR A 73 33.42 17.06 -4.17
CA THR A 73 33.40 17.70 -2.85
C THR A 73 32.49 17.01 -1.88
N ARG A 74 31.38 16.42 -2.36
CA ARG A 74 30.27 15.85 -1.56
C ARG A 74 29.77 16.80 -0.48
N MET A 75 29.82 18.09 -0.78
CA MET A 75 29.35 19.18 0.08
C MET A 75 28.57 20.18 -0.75
N SER A 76 27.64 20.87 -0.10
CA SER A 76 26.89 22.01 -0.62
C SER A 76 26.76 23.09 0.45
N GLY A 77 26.36 24.28 0.10
CA GLY A 77 26.14 25.35 1.07
C GLY A 77 25.99 26.71 0.44
N MET A 78 26.26 27.74 1.26
CA MET A 78 26.06 29.13 0.87
C MET A 78 27.10 30.06 1.53
N ASP A 79 27.57 31.06 0.80
CA ASP A 79 28.36 32.18 1.30
C ASP A 79 27.46 33.40 1.32
N LEU A 80 27.15 33.91 2.52
CA LEU A 80 26.25 35.03 2.72
C LEU A 80 26.98 36.38 2.48
N SER A 81 26.21 37.39 2.12
CA SER A 81 26.71 38.77 1.96
C SER A 81 27.33 39.35 3.23
N THR A 82 26.97 38.84 4.38
CA THR A 82 27.54 39.19 5.70
C THR A 82 28.96 38.67 5.90
N GLY A 83 29.49 37.84 5.00
CA GLY A 83 30.77 37.15 5.15
C GLY A 83 30.69 35.79 5.88
N ARG A 84 29.51 35.42 6.43
CA ARG A 84 29.29 34.10 6.97
C ARG A 84 29.22 33.05 5.86
N ALA A 85 29.89 31.94 6.03
CA ALA A 85 29.80 30.82 5.11
C ALA A 85 29.31 29.55 5.85
N VAL A 86 28.43 28.81 5.20
CA VAL A 86 27.85 27.58 5.77
C VAL A 86 27.94 26.44 4.77
N ARG A 87 28.29 25.23 5.23
CA ARG A 87 28.38 24.02 4.40
C ARG A 87 27.72 22.87 5.10
N LYS A 88 27.15 21.97 4.30
CA LYS A 88 26.73 20.64 4.74
C LYS A 88 27.33 19.57 3.84
N GLY A 89 27.60 18.39 4.37
CA GLY A 89 28.13 17.32 3.53
C GLY A 89 28.40 16.02 4.26
N ALA A 90 28.89 15.03 3.51
CA ALA A 90 29.28 13.75 4.06
C ALA A 90 30.43 13.92 5.07
N THR A 91 30.39 13.19 6.17
CA THR A 91 31.33 13.32 7.31
C THR A 91 32.80 13.35 6.87
N GLU A 92 33.22 12.40 6.06
CA GLU A 92 34.61 12.30 5.62
C GLU A 92 35.03 13.45 4.68
N SER A 93 34.10 13.95 3.89
CA SER A 93 34.37 15.10 3.01
C SER A 93 34.51 16.40 3.80
N VAL A 94 33.62 16.60 4.78
CA VAL A 94 33.69 17.75 5.70
C VAL A 94 34.94 17.68 6.55
N ARG A 95 35.33 16.52 7.05
CA ARG A 95 36.56 16.33 7.81
C ARG A 95 37.79 16.75 7.01
N ARG A 96 37.97 16.22 5.79
CA ARG A 96 39.08 16.57 4.92
C ARG A 96 39.10 18.06 4.61
N PHE A 97 37.93 18.65 4.37
CA PHE A 97 37.83 20.08 4.08
C PHE A 97 38.29 20.95 5.27
N ILE A 98 37.78 20.64 6.49
CA ILE A 98 38.14 21.39 7.71
C ILE A 98 39.64 21.27 8.00
N GLU A 99 40.20 20.05 7.90
CA GLU A 99 41.64 19.79 8.12
C GLU A 99 42.50 20.52 7.09
N ALA A 100 42.08 20.57 5.83
CA ALA A 100 42.79 21.36 4.76
C ALA A 100 42.74 22.85 5.00
N GLU A 101 41.69 23.39 5.60
CA GLU A 101 41.52 24.78 6.00
C GLU A 101 42.21 25.10 7.35
N GLY A 102 42.92 24.13 7.94
CA GLY A 102 43.64 24.29 9.21
C GLY A 102 42.76 24.41 10.46
N ALA A 103 41.52 24.02 10.36
CA ALA A 103 40.57 24.04 11.48
C ALA A 103 40.46 22.64 12.16
N PHE A 104 39.93 22.63 13.38
CA PHE A 104 39.82 21.39 14.19
C PHE A 104 38.52 20.67 13.92
N PHE A 105 38.61 19.36 13.62
CA PHE A 105 37.46 18.47 13.54
C PHE A 105 37.22 17.77 14.88
N PRO A 106 36.07 18.00 15.56
CA PRO A 106 35.81 17.43 16.88
C PRO A 106 35.62 15.92 16.82
N LEU A 107 36.47 15.15 17.51
CA LEU A 107 36.39 13.69 17.54
C LEU A 107 35.09 13.17 18.19
N GLU A 108 34.46 13.96 19.03
CA GLU A 108 33.15 13.64 19.65
C GLU A 108 32.00 13.52 18.64
N LEU A 109 32.19 14.05 17.42
CA LEU A 109 31.22 13.89 16.35
C LEU A 109 31.16 12.43 15.82
N LEU A 110 32.26 11.70 15.87
CA LEU A 110 32.36 10.36 15.31
C LEU A 110 31.38 9.36 15.95
N PRO A 111 31.23 9.30 17.28
CA PRO A 111 30.19 8.48 17.91
C PRO A 111 28.77 8.85 17.49
N ILE A 112 28.48 10.15 17.33
CA ILE A 112 27.15 10.62 16.87
C ILE A 112 26.88 10.12 15.44
N VAL A 113 27.84 10.30 14.53
CA VAL A 113 27.76 9.83 13.13
C VAL A 113 27.60 8.31 13.08
N GLU A 114 28.36 7.58 13.88
CA GLU A 114 28.29 6.13 13.95
C GLU A 114 26.91 5.66 14.45
N GLN A 115 26.36 6.31 15.49
CA GLN A 115 25.05 5.97 16.01
C GLN A 115 23.96 6.25 14.98
N VAL A 116 23.98 7.42 14.32
CA VAL A 116 23.03 7.76 13.25
C VAL A 116 23.10 6.73 12.12
N SER A 117 24.31 6.28 11.77
CA SER A 117 24.49 5.27 10.71
C SER A 117 24.01 3.88 11.16
N LYS A 118 24.23 3.49 12.42
CA LYS A 118 23.72 2.23 12.99
C LYS A 118 22.19 2.18 13.01
N ASP A 119 21.55 3.33 13.23
CA ASP A 119 20.10 3.46 13.19
C ASP A 119 19.54 3.44 11.75
N GLY A 120 20.37 3.18 10.73
CA GLY A 120 19.98 3.14 9.33
C GLY A 120 19.70 4.51 8.71
N ALA A 121 20.05 5.59 9.39
CA ALA A 121 19.93 6.95 8.89
C ALA A 121 21.25 7.43 8.23
N THR A 122 21.17 8.48 7.42
CA THR A 122 22.35 9.10 6.79
C THR A 122 22.72 10.36 7.55
N PRO A 123 23.93 10.45 8.11
CA PRO A 123 24.43 11.67 8.75
C PRO A 123 24.96 12.66 7.69
N LEU A 124 24.54 13.91 7.78
CA LEU A 124 25.21 15.04 7.12
C LEU A 124 25.74 15.98 8.16
N VAL A 125 27.02 16.32 8.08
CA VAL A 125 27.68 17.25 8.98
C VAL A 125 27.47 18.68 8.51
N VAL A 126 27.12 19.59 9.44
CA VAL A 126 26.96 21.03 9.21
C VAL A 126 28.11 21.79 9.84
N ILE A 127 28.70 22.68 9.07
CA ILE A 127 29.80 23.55 9.49
C ILE A 127 29.52 24.99 9.10
N ASP A 128 30.02 25.93 9.88
CA ASP A 128 29.99 27.34 9.53
C ASP A 128 31.31 28.07 9.86
N ARG A 129 31.47 29.28 9.31
CA ARG A 129 32.40 30.29 9.77
C ARG A 129 31.72 31.65 9.73
N SER A 130 31.99 32.51 10.70
CA SER A 130 31.34 33.81 10.81
C SER A 130 31.88 34.82 9.80
N THR A 131 33.16 34.75 9.46
CA THR A 131 33.83 35.60 8.44
C THR A 131 34.94 34.80 7.75
N ALA A 132 35.48 35.32 6.66
CA ALA A 132 36.62 34.69 5.98
C ALA A 132 37.88 34.56 6.85
N ALA A 133 38.02 35.37 7.88
CA ALA A 133 39.17 35.36 8.80
C ALA A 133 38.96 34.40 10.01
N THR A 134 37.71 33.88 10.25
CA THR A 134 37.45 32.97 11.34
C THR A 134 37.60 31.53 10.88
N PRO A 135 38.11 30.63 11.76
CA PRO A 135 38.20 29.22 11.42
C PRO A 135 36.80 28.60 11.25
N TRP A 136 36.71 27.54 10.45
CA TRP A 136 35.52 26.71 10.36
C TRP A 136 35.27 26.02 11.67
N ARG A 137 34.00 25.95 12.08
CA ARG A 137 33.56 25.17 13.25
C ARG A 137 32.49 24.17 12.84
N VAL A 138 32.46 23.02 13.48
CA VAL A 138 31.40 22.04 13.34
C VAL A 138 30.22 22.46 14.22
N LEU A 139 29.02 22.51 13.65
CA LEU A 139 27.80 22.79 14.39
C LEU A 139 27.15 21.49 14.90
N GLY A 140 27.09 20.46 14.05
CA GLY A 140 26.44 19.21 14.40
C GLY A 140 26.13 18.35 13.17
N VAL A 141 25.17 17.47 13.36
CA VAL A 141 24.74 16.46 12.35
C VAL A 141 23.27 16.64 12.05
N ILE A 142 22.91 16.61 10.76
CA ILE A 142 21.55 16.40 10.28
C ILE A 142 21.36 14.91 10.14
N ARG A 143 20.35 14.33 10.81
CA ARG A 143 19.93 12.95 10.65
C ARG A 143 18.90 12.86 9.54
N LEU A 144 19.27 12.26 8.41
CA LEU A 144 18.35 11.97 7.31
C LEU A 144 17.86 10.54 7.41
N LYS A 145 16.56 10.35 7.52
CA LYS A 145 15.93 9.03 7.58
C LYS A 145 14.96 8.84 6.42
N ASP A 146 14.94 7.65 5.85
CA ASP A 146 13.90 7.26 4.91
C ASP A 146 12.63 6.93 5.72
N THR A 147 11.60 7.76 5.57
CA THR A 147 10.41 7.72 6.41
C THR A 147 9.34 6.85 5.77
N VAL A 148 8.76 5.95 6.56
CA VAL A 148 7.60 5.15 6.18
C VAL A 148 6.41 6.08 5.92
N LYS A 149 5.69 5.87 4.82
CA LYS A 149 4.49 6.64 4.49
C LYS A 149 3.42 6.43 5.58
N PRO A 150 2.67 7.49 5.97
CA PRO A 150 1.67 7.38 7.03
C PRO A 150 0.56 6.38 6.66
N GLY A 151 0.03 5.69 7.68
CA GLY A 151 -1.06 4.73 7.51
C GLY A 151 -0.65 3.36 6.94
N MET A 152 0.65 3.10 6.74
CA MET A 152 1.12 1.82 6.16
C MET A 152 0.83 0.64 7.08
N ARG A 153 1.03 0.78 8.39
CA ARG A 153 0.80 -0.29 9.38
C ARG A 153 -0.64 -0.77 9.36
N GLU A 154 -1.58 0.15 9.47
CA GLU A 154 -3.01 -0.17 9.46
C GLU A 154 -3.44 -0.87 8.17
N ARG A 155 -2.83 -0.49 7.06
CA ARG A 155 -3.11 -1.09 5.76
C ARG A 155 -2.51 -2.49 5.62
N PHE A 156 -1.31 -2.73 6.12
CA PHE A 156 -0.74 -4.08 6.14
C PHE A 156 -1.50 -5.00 7.11
N ASP A 157 -2.01 -4.47 8.23
CA ASP A 157 -2.91 -5.21 9.11
C ASP A 157 -4.21 -5.62 8.39
N GLN A 158 -4.79 -4.74 7.57
CA GLN A 158 -5.96 -5.06 6.74
C GLN A 158 -5.63 -6.16 5.71
N MET A 159 -4.47 -6.10 5.04
CA MET A 159 -4.01 -7.17 4.14
C MET A 159 -3.89 -8.50 4.87
N ARG A 160 -3.30 -8.49 6.05
CA ARG A 160 -3.15 -9.69 6.90
C ARG A 160 -4.50 -10.28 7.29
N ALA A 161 -5.48 -9.44 7.65
CA ALA A 161 -6.85 -9.88 7.93
C ALA A 161 -7.53 -10.52 6.71
N MET A 162 -7.16 -10.12 5.49
CA MET A 162 -7.62 -10.72 4.24
C MET A 162 -6.86 -12.01 3.86
N GLY A 163 -5.90 -12.46 4.69
CA GLY A 163 -5.05 -13.61 4.41
C GLY A 163 -3.93 -13.34 3.39
N ILE A 164 -3.56 -12.06 3.18
CA ILE A 164 -2.47 -11.66 2.30
C ILE A 164 -1.22 -11.48 3.15
N ARG A 165 -0.17 -12.21 2.81
CA ARG A 165 1.15 -12.08 3.43
C ARG A 165 1.94 -11.01 2.71
N THR A 166 2.58 -10.11 3.48
CA THR A 166 3.37 -9.00 2.95
C THR A 166 4.85 -9.18 3.26
N ILE A 167 5.70 -9.04 2.24
CA ILE A 167 7.15 -9.15 2.37
C ILE A 167 7.78 -7.88 1.78
N MET A 168 8.51 -7.14 2.59
CA MET A 168 9.31 -6.00 2.15
C MET A 168 10.62 -6.49 1.54
N ILE A 169 10.99 -5.96 0.37
CA ILE A 169 12.27 -6.27 -0.27
C ILE A 169 13.09 -4.98 -0.38
N THR A 170 14.36 -5.02 0.01
CA THR A 170 15.23 -3.84 -0.01
C THR A 170 16.69 -4.23 -0.23
N GLY A 171 17.47 -3.34 -0.84
CA GLY A 171 18.93 -3.44 -0.90
C GLY A 171 19.66 -2.95 0.36
N ASP A 172 18.92 -2.51 1.40
CA ASP A 172 19.51 -2.07 2.66
C ASP A 172 20.09 -3.23 3.45
N ASN A 173 20.95 -2.91 4.42
CA ASN A 173 21.45 -3.88 5.38
C ASN A 173 20.32 -4.44 6.28
N PRO A 174 20.52 -5.63 6.89
CA PRO A 174 19.48 -6.30 7.67
C PRO A 174 18.94 -5.50 8.85
N LEU A 175 19.76 -4.68 9.51
CA LEU A 175 19.34 -3.88 10.68
C LEU A 175 18.37 -2.76 10.26
N THR A 176 18.72 -2.03 9.20
CA THR A 176 17.84 -0.99 8.63
C THR A 176 16.54 -1.61 8.09
N ALA A 177 16.65 -2.73 7.38
CA ALA A 177 15.49 -3.42 6.85
C ALA A 177 14.55 -3.90 7.96
N ALA A 178 15.09 -4.46 9.05
CA ALA A 178 14.30 -4.91 10.20
C ALA A 178 13.55 -3.74 10.86
N ALA A 179 14.24 -2.61 11.11
CA ALA A 179 13.62 -1.44 11.73
C ALA A 179 12.45 -0.88 10.89
N ILE A 180 12.63 -0.77 9.57
CA ILE A 180 11.58 -0.28 8.66
C ILE A 180 10.44 -1.30 8.52
N ALA A 181 10.75 -2.59 8.48
CA ALA A 181 9.75 -3.66 8.42
C ALA A 181 8.85 -3.65 9.66
N GLU A 182 9.45 -3.46 10.84
CA GLU A 182 8.72 -3.33 12.11
C GLU A 182 7.88 -2.04 12.15
N GLU A 183 8.43 -0.90 11.72
CA GLU A 183 7.71 0.38 11.65
C GLU A 183 6.52 0.29 10.70
N ALA A 184 6.70 -0.28 9.50
CA ALA A 184 5.67 -0.46 8.51
C ALA A 184 4.66 -1.56 8.86
N GLY A 185 5.03 -2.54 9.68
CA GLY A 185 4.16 -3.64 10.11
C GLY A 185 3.99 -4.74 9.07
N VAL A 186 5.00 -4.99 8.21
CA VAL A 186 4.99 -6.10 7.24
C VAL A 186 5.27 -7.45 7.92
N ASP A 187 4.89 -8.57 7.27
CA ASP A 187 5.04 -9.92 7.83
C ASP A 187 6.45 -10.48 7.72
N GLY A 188 7.27 -9.89 6.85
CA GLY A 188 8.65 -10.29 6.68
C GLY A 188 9.42 -9.33 5.78
N PHE A 189 10.72 -9.52 5.70
CA PHE A 189 11.57 -8.72 4.81
C PHE A 189 12.70 -9.56 4.20
N LEU A 190 13.21 -9.08 3.06
CA LEU A 190 14.44 -9.55 2.41
C LEU A 190 15.37 -8.35 2.28
N ALA A 191 16.49 -8.38 3.01
CA ALA A 191 17.53 -7.36 3.01
C ALA A 191 18.65 -7.69 2.01
N GLU A 192 19.48 -6.69 1.65
CA GLU A 192 20.61 -6.83 0.72
C GLU A 192 20.23 -7.49 -0.62
N ALA A 193 18.96 -7.35 -1.01
CA ALA A 193 18.39 -8.04 -2.15
C ALA A 193 18.86 -7.44 -3.47
N THR A 194 19.38 -8.31 -4.32
CA THR A 194 19.65 -8.01 -5.73
C THR A 194 18.35 -8.14 -6.56
N PRO A 195 18.32 -7.64 -7.81
CA PRO A 195 17.17 -7.87 -8.70
C PRO A 195 16.88 -9.37 -8.92
N GLU A 196 17.92 -10.21 -8.96
CA GLU A 196 17.82 -11.66 -9.08
C GLU A 196 17.18 -12.31 -7.85
N ASP A 197 17.50 -11.82 -6.66
CA ASP A 197 16.90 -12.31 -5.41
C ASP A 197 15.40 -11.98 -5.35
N LYS A 198 14.99 -10.77 -5.82
CA LYS A 198 13.58 -10.39 -5.97
C LYS A 198 12.83 -11.38 -6.86
N MET A 199 13.37 -11.70 -8.03
CA MET A 199 12.77 -12.67 -8.95
C MET A 199 12.71 -14.07 -8.36
N THR A 200 13.78 -14.50 -7.67
CA THR A 200 13.86 -15.83 -7.04
C THR A 200 12.81 -15.99 -5.96
N LEU A 201 12.60 -14.96 -5.14
CA LEU A 201 11.54 -14.95 -4.13
C LEU A 201 10.15 -15.10 -4.77
N ILE A 202 9.86 -14.32 -5.83
CA ILE A 202 8.57 -14.37 -6.53
C ILE A 202 8.34 -15.77 -7.10
N ARG A 203 9.32 -16.33 -7.81
CA ARG A 203 9.22 -17.69 -8.40
C ARG A 203 9.01 -18.76 -7.35
N ARG A 204 9.66 -18.64 -6.19
CA ARG A 204 9.48 -19.59 -5.08
C ARG A 204 8.06 -19.55 -4.53
N GLU A 205 7.49 -18.36 -4.33
CA GLU A 205 6.11 -18.22 -3.86
C GLU A 205 5.11 -18.73 -4.90
N GLN A 206 5.32 -18.45 -6.18
CA GLN A 206 4.51 -18.96 -7.30
C GLN A 206 4.58 -20.49 -7.41
N ALA A 207 5.76 -21.09 -7.25
CA ALA A 207 5.94 -22.54 -7.24
C ALA A 207 5.22 -23.22 -6.05
N GLY A 208 5.03 -22.49 -4.95
CA GLY A 208 4.21 -22.89 -3.81
C GLY A 208 2.70 -22.79 -4.05
N GLY A 209 2.26 -22.35 -5.24
CA GLY A 209 0.84 -22.17 -5.59
C GLY A 209 0.24 -20.83 -5.13
N ASN A 210 1.06 -19.89 -4.67
CA ASN A 210 0.62 -18.57 -4.26
C ASN A 210 0.57 -17.62 -5.46
N LEU A 211 -0.44 -16.75 -5.50
CA LEU A 211 -0.46 -15.59 -6.40
C LEU A 211 0.38 -14.46 -5.77
N VAL A 212 1.25 -13.88 -6.56
CA VAL A 212 2.19 -12.85 -6.10
C VAL A 212 1.89 -11.52 -6.75
N ALA A 213 1.65 -10.50 -5.93
CA ALA A 213 1.64 -9.10 -6.35
C ALA A 213 2.99 -8.45 -5.98
N MET A 214 3.62 -7.75 -6.93
CA MET A 214 4.83 -6.97 -6.72
C MET A 214 4.55 -5.49 -6.92
N THR A 215 5.02 -4.66 -5.99
CA THR A 215 4.99 -3.19 -6.14
C THR A 215 6.40 -2.64 -6.15
N GLY A 216 6.69 -1.70 -7.04
CA GLY A 216 8.01 -1.10 -7.14
C GLY A 216 8.03 0.16 -8.01
N ASP A 217 9.12 0.92 -7.94
CA ASP A 217 9.29 2.20 -8.67
C ASP A 217 10.59 2.28 -9.48
N GLY A 218 11.56 1.42 -9.21
CA GLY A 218 12.88 1.46 -9.81
C GLY A 218 13.03 0.62 -11.08
N THR A 219 14.05 0.95 -11.87
CA THR A 219 14.46 0.13 -13.04
C THR A 219 14.89 -1.28 -12.61
N ASN A 220 15.46 -1.42 -11.42
CA ASN A 220 15.83 -2.68 -10.82
C ASN A 220 14.63 -3.54 -10.39
N ASP A 221 13.42 -2.95 -10.32
CA ASP A 221 12.19 -3.66 -10.03
C ASP A 221 11.51 -4.21 -11.29
N ALA A 222 11.84 -3.69 -12.47
CA ALA A 222 11.17 -4.04 -13.71
C ALA A 222 11.13 -5.56 -13.98
N PRO A 223 12.21 -6.34 -13.81
CA PRO A 223 12.15 -7.79 -13.97
C PRO A 223 11.21 -8.49 -12.98
N ALA A 224 11.19 -8.02 -11.73
CA ALA A 224 10.31 -8.55 -10.68
C ALA A 224 8.84 -8.18 -10.92
N LEU A 225 8.56 -6.97 -11.38
CA LEU A 225 7.22 -6.51 -11.78
C LEU A 225 6.66 -7.35 -12.94
N ALA A 226 7.50 -7.64 -13.94
CA ALA A 226 7.11 -8.47 -15.08
C ALA A 226 6.92 -9.95 -14.71
N GLN A 227 7.67 -10.47 -13.71
CA GLN A 227 7.57 -11.86 -13.26
C GLN A 227 6.35 -12.12 -12.39
N ALA A 228 5.91 -11.13 -11.61
CA ALA A 228 4.78 -11.28 -10.70
C ALA A 228 3.46 -11.51 -11.45
N ASP A 229 2.49 -12.19 -10.83
CA ASP A 229 1.15 -12.35 -11.38
C ASP A 229 0.45 -10.99 -11.53
N VAL A 230 0.74 -10.07 -10.60
CA VAL A 230 0.30 -8.67 -10.65
C VAL A 230 1.49 -7.75 -10.34
N GLY A 231 1.96 -7.02 -11.35
CA GLY A 231 3.01 -6.00 -11.21
C GLY A 231 2.39 -4.60 -11.15
N VAL A 232 2.58 -3.87 -10.07
CA VAL A 232 2.08 -2.50 -9.86
C VAL A 232 3.25 -1.52 -9.79
N ALA A 233 3.43 -0.70 -10.79
CA ALA A 233 4.43 0.36 -10.80
C ALA A 233 3.87 1.63 -10.15
N MET A 234 4.72 2.37 -9.43
CA MET A 234 4.37 3.68 -8.90
C MET A 234 4.39 4.73 -10.02
N ASN A 235 3.50 5.73 -9.98
CA ASN A 235 3.50 6.82 -10.95
C ASN A 235 4.80 7.66 -10.91
N THR A 236 5.39 7.79 -9.73
CA THR A 236 6.70 8.43 -9.55
C THR A 236 7.86 7.57 -10.03
N GLY A 237 7.60 6.30 -10.36
CA GLY A 237 8.61 5.35 -10.78
C GLY A 237 9.17 5.59 -12.18
N THR A 238 10.24 4.86 -12.50
CA THR A 238 10.91 4.92 -13.79
C THR A 238 10.02 4.42 -14.92
N GLN A 239 10.32 4.85 -16.15
CA GLN A 239 9.60 4.37 -17.34
C GLN A 239 9.69 2.84 -17.49
N ALA A 240 10.87 2.26 -17.19
CA ALA A 240 11.07 0.82 -17.23
C ALA A 240 10.16 0.05 -16.27
N ALA A 241 9.97 0.57 -15.04
CA ALA A 241 9.04 -0.02 -14.08
C ALA A 241 7.59 0.05 -14.56
N LYS A 242 7.17 1.20 -15.13
CA LYS A 242 5.82 1.40 -15.65
C LYS A 242 5.49 0.50 -16.85
N GLU A 243 6.47 0.25 -17.72
CA GLU A 243 6.31 -0.63 -18.88
C GLU A 243 6.31 -2.12 -18.48
N ALA A 244 7.02 -2.48 -17.41
CA ALA A 244 7.08 -3.86 -16.92
C ALA A 244 5.84 -4.26 -16.10
N GLY A 245 5.18 -3.30 -15.44
CA GLY A 245 4.01 -3.56 -14.61
C GLY A 245 2.73 -3.77 -15.43
N ASN A 246 1.79 -4.56 -14.89
CA ASN A 246 0.44 -4.71 -15.45
C ASN A 246 -0.43 -3.48 -15.17
N MET A 247 -0.12 -2.74 -14.10
CA MET A 247 -0.84 -1.58 -13.61
C MET A 247 0.12 -0.47 -13.18
N VAL A 248 -0.38 0.77 -13.21
CA VAL A 248 0.32 1.94 -12.66
C VAL A 248 -0.56 2.56 -11.59
N ASP A 249 -0.03 2.68 -10.38
CA ASP A 249 -0.68 3.41 -9.30
C ASP A 249 -0.39 4.91 -9.44
N LEU A 250 -1.41 5.66 -9.84
CA LEU A 250 -1.29 7.09 -10.15
C LEU A 250 -1.01 7.95 -8.90
N ASP A 251 -1.42 7.50 -7.73
CA ASP A 251 -1.20 8.20 -6.46
C ASP A 251 0.17 7.88 -5.84
N SER A 252 0.92 6.94 -6.42
CA SER A 252 2.17 6.38 -5.87
C SER A 252 2.03 5.93 -4.42
N ASN A 253 0.88 5.34 -4.10
CA ASN A 253 0.54 4.86 -2.78
C ASN A 253 0.29 3.34 -2.81
N PRO A 254 1.23 2.52 -2.34
CA PRO A 254 1.13 1.06 -2.42
C PRO A 254 -0.10 0.51 -1.67
N THR A 255 -0.72 1.31 -0.79
CA THR A 255 -1.96 0.91 -0.10
C THR A 255 -3.15 0.82 -1.04
N LYS A 256 -3.09 1.42 -2.23
CA LYS A 256 -4.09 1.26 -3.30
C LYS A 256 -4.21 -0.18 -3.78
N LEU A 257 -3.17 -0.99 -3.63
CA LEU A 257 -3.24 -2.43 -3.89
C LEU A 257 -4.37 -3.10 -3.07
N ILE A 258 -4.65 -2.61 -1.86
CA ILE A 258 -5.76 -3.11 -1.03
C ILE A 258 -7.09 -2.86 -1.72
N GLU A 259 -7.31 -1.66 -2.24
CA GLU A 259 -8.55 -1.31 -2.96
C GLU A 259 -8.73 -2.20 -4.20
N ILE A 260 -7.65 -2.47 -4.94
CA ILE A 260 -7.67 -3.38 -6.09
C ILE A 260 -8.06 -4.79 -5.65
N VAL A 261 -7.44 -5.30 -4.58
CA VAL A 261 -7.75 -6.62 -4.02
C VAL A 261 -9.18 -6.68 -3.48
N GLU A 262 -9.65 -5.64 -2.80
CA GLU A 262 -11.03 -5.54 -2.31
C GLU A 262 -12.03 -5.58 -3.45
N VAL A 263 -11.85 -4.77 -4.48
CA VAL A 263 -12.72 -4.76 -5.67
C VAL A 263 -12.69 -6.11 -6.37
N GLY A 264 -11.51 -6.70 -6.58
CA GLY A 264 -11.37 -8.02 -7.19
C GLY A 264 -12.07 -9.11 -6.38
N LYS A 265 -11.87 -9.16 -5.07
CA LYS A 265 -12.56 -10.11 -4.16
C LYS A 265 -14.06 -9.86 -4.14
N GLN A 266 -14.51 -8.59 -4.10
CA GLN A 266 -15.94 -8.27 -4.14
C GLN A 266 -16.61 -8.78 -5.41
N LEU A 267 -15.97 -8.62 -6.56
CA LEU A 267 -16.48 -9.14 -7.85
C LEU A 267 -16.59 -10.69 -7.82
N LEU A 268 -15.55 -11.37 -7.37
CA LEU A 268 -15.54 -12.84 -7.26
C LEU A 268 -16.60 -13.35 -6.27
N ILE A 269 -16.72 -12.71 -5.11
CA ILE A 269 -17.71 -13.04 -4.08
C ILE A 269 -19.13 -12.83 -4.64
N THR A 270 -19.37 -11.69 -5.30
CA THR A 270 -20.67 -11.39 -5.90
C THR A 270 -21.06 -12.43 -6.93
N ARG A 271 -20.14 -12.75 -7.86
CA ARG A 271 -20.35 -13.77 -8.88
C ARG A 271 -20.62 -15.15 -8.26
N GLY A 272 -19.81 -15.55 -7.28
CA GLY A 272 -19.98 -16.81 -6.56
C GLY A 272 -21.33 -16.89 -5.82
N SER A 273 -21.74 -15.81 -5.16
CA SER A 273 -23.02 -15.72 -4.44
C SER A 273 -24.22 -15.85 -5.38
N LEU A 274 -24.20 -15.13 -6.49
CA LEU A 274 -25.26 -15.20 -7.50
C LEU A 274 -25.35 -16.58 -8.15
N THR A 275 -24.20 -17.18 -8.48
CA THR A 275 -24.15 -18.54 -9.04
C THR A 275 -24.70 -19.56 -8.05
N THR A 276 -24.29 -19.49 -6.78
CA THR A 276 -24.79 -20.38 -5.71
C THR A 276 -26.30 -20.25 -5.55
N PHE A 277 -26.80 -19.02 -5.49
CA PHE A 277 -28.25 -18.77 -5.41
C PHE A 277 -28.97 -19.33 -6.62
N SER A 278 -28.48 -19.07 -7.86
CA SER A 278 -29.12 -19.53 -9.09
C SER A 278 -29.21 -21.06 -9.16
N ILE A 279 -28.11 -21.75 -8.90
CA ILE A 279 -28.10 -23.22 -8.90
C ILE A 279 -29.07 -23.78 -7.85
N ALA A 280 -29.00 -23.25 -6.60
CA ALA A 280 -29.90 -23.69 -5.53
C ALA A 280 -31.37 -23.44 -5.86
N ASN A 281 -31.68 -22.26 -6.43
CA ASN A 281 -33.02 -21.87 -6.89
C ASN A 281 -33.53 -22.76 -8.02
N ASP A 282 -32.68 -23.09 -9.00
CA ASP A 282 -33.07 -23.92 -10.14
C ASP A 282 -33.33 -25.36 -9.69
N VAL A 283 -32.46 -25.93 -8.86
CA VAL A 283 -32.69 -27.27 -8.29
C VAL A 283 -33.95 -27.30 -7.45
N ALA A 284 -34.15 -26.31 -6.57
CA ALA A 284 -35.34 -26.27 -5.70
C ALA A 284 -36.64 -26.13 -6.49
N LYS A 285 -36.67 -25.39 -7.63
CA LYS A 285 -37.83 -25.31 -8.52
C LYS A 285 -38.25 -26.66 -9.08
N TYR A 286 -37.30 -27.50 -9.47
CA TYR A 286 -37.65 -28.85 -9.97
C TYR A 286 -38.35 -29.69 -8.90
N PHE A 287 -37.83 -29.68 -7.66
CA PHE A 287 -38.47 -30.37 -6.54
C PHE A 287 -39.82 -29.76 -6.16
N ALA A 288 -40.02 -28.49 -6.43
CA ALA A 288 -41.28 -27.80 -6.18
C ALA A 288 -42.38 -28.14 -7.23
N ILE A 289 -42.00 -28.20 -8.52
CA ILE A 289 -42.93 -28.24 -9.65
C ILE A 289 -43.23 -29.68 -10.10
N ILE A 290 -42.22 -30.54 -10.18
CA ILE A 290 -42.37 -31.92 -10.72
C ILE A 290 -43.40 -32.71 -9.95
N PRO A 291 -43.43 -32.72 -8.60
CA PRO A 291 -44.48 -33.44 -7.88
C PRO A 291 -45.89 -32.97 -8.20
N ALA A 292 -46.10 -31.66 -8.29
CA ALA A 292 -47.40 -31.07 -8.62
C ALA A 292 -47.85 -31.35 -10.08
N MET A 293 -46.90 -31.46 -11.02
CA MET A 293 -47.21 -31.75 -12.43
C MET A 293 -47.58 -33.19 -12.68
N PHE A 294 -46.94 -34.12 -11.96
CA PHE A 294 -47.06 -35.55 -12.25
C PHE A 294 -47.86 -36.34 -11.21
N SER A 295 -48.39 -35.70 -10.15
CA SER A 295 -49.21 -36.37 -9.12
C SER A 295 -50.42 -37.09 -9.69
N GLY A 296 -51.05 -36.58 -10.75
CA GLY A 296 -52.17 -37.20 -11.45
C GLY A 296 -51.80 -38.48 -12.23
N VAL A 297 -50.53 -38.63 -12.64
CA VAL A 297 -50.02 -39.79 -13.39
C VAL A 297 -49.29 -40.78 -12.48
N LEU A 298 -48.57 -40.25 -11.50
CA LEU A 298 -47.78 -41.00 -10.53
C LEU A 298 -48.18 -40.60 -9.11
N PRO A 299 -49.19 -41.24 -8.51
CA PRO A 299 -49.69 -40.87 -7.16
C PRO A 299 -48.64 -40.89 -6.06
N ALA A 300 -47.58 -41.67 -6.21
CA ALA A 300 -46.47 -41.70 -5.27
C ALA A 300 -45.76 -40.34 -5.15
N LEU A 301 -45.77 -39.49 -6.19
CA LEU A 301 -45.18 -38.16 -6.16
C LEU A 301 -46.00 -37.16 -5.36
N ASP A 302 -47.25 -37.43 -5.03
CA ASP A 302 -48.07 -36.52 -4.23
C ASP A 302 -47.55 -36.37 -2.81
N SER A 303 -46.87 -37.38 -2.28
CA SER A 303 -46.18 -37.32 -0.98
C SER A 303 -45.04 -36.29 -0.97
N LEU A 304 -44.48 -35.95 -2.14
CA LEU A 304 -43.44 -34.97 -2.32
C LEU A 304 -43.99 -33.56 -2.71
N ASN A 305 -45.30 -33.43 -2.91
CA ASN A 305 -45.97 -32.16 -3.20
C ASN A 305 -46.14 -31.33 -1.90
N ILE A 306 -44.99 -30.91 -1.34
CA ILE A 306 -44.89 -30.15 -0.07
C ILE A 306 -45.69 -28.84 -0.15
N MET A 307 -45.70 -28.19 -1.31
CA MET A 307 -46.36 -26.89 -1.50
C MET A 307 -47.87 -27.00 -1.70
N LYS A 308 -48.41 -28.20 -2.03
CA LYS A 308 -49.84 -28.41 -2.36
C LYS A 308 -50.33 -27.33 -3.35
N LEU A 309 -49.72 -27.25 -4.54
CA LEU A 309 -50.08 -26.32 -5.59
C LEU A 309 -51.47 -26.67 -6.14
N GLY A 310 -52.25 -25.68 -6.58
CA GLY A 310 -53.66 -25.84 -6.92
C GLY A 310 -53.93 -26.74 -8.17
N SER A 311 -53.07 -26.69 -9.15
CA SER A 311 -53.13 -27.54 -10.34
C SER A 311 -51.78 -27.59 -11.07
N ALA A 312 -51.60 -28.50 -12.01
CA ALA A 312 -50.41 -28.55 -12.84
C ALA A 312 -50.23 -27.25 -13.70
N ARG A 313 -51.33 -26.67 -14.15
CA ARG A 313 -51.28 -25.40 -14.92
C ARG A 313 -50.91 -24.22 -14.05
N SER A 314 -51.52 -24.10 -12.86
CA SER A 314 -51.15 -23.01 -11.91
C SER A 314 -49.69 -23.11 -11.43
N ALA A 315 -49.24 -24.36 -11.23
CA ALA A 315 -47.84 -24.61 -10.82
C ALA A 315 -46.84 -24.12 -11.88
N ILE A 316 -47.06 -24.47 -13.15
CA ILE A 316 -46.22 -24.05 -14.27
C ILE A 316 -46.23 -22.51 -14.41
N LEU A 317 -47.41 -21.91 -14.42
CA LEU A 317 -47.57 -20.48 -14.59
C LEU A 317 -46.94 -19.72 -13.44
N SER A 318 -47.14 -20.15 -12.21
CA SER A 318 -46.54 -19.54 -11.02
C SER A 318 -45.02 -19.65 -11.00
N ALA A 319 -44.45 -20.75 -11.47
CA ALA A 319 -43.03 -20.92 -11.59
C ALA A 319 -42.40 -20.01 -12.66
N VAL A 320 -43.09 -19.84 -13.82
CA VAL A 320 -42.62 -18.90 -14.88
C VAL A 320 -42.65 -17.46 -14.41
N ILE A 321 -43.75 -17.03 -13.76
CA ILE A 321 -43.85 -15.69 -13.19
C ILE A 321 -42.80 -15.48 -12.13
N PHE A 322 -42.63 -16.44 -11.21
CA PHE A 322 -41.57 -16.36 -10.18
C PHE A 322 -40.18 -16.20 -10.80
N ASN A 323 -39.87 -16.97 -11.85
CA ASN A 323 -38.59 -16.90 -12.51
C ASN A 323 -38.32 -15.52 -13.13
N ALA A 324 -39.32 -14.92 -13.75
CA ALA A 324 -39.21 -13.56 -14.27
C ALA A 324 -38.98 -12.54 -13.16
N LEU A 325 -39.71 -12.64 -12.05
CA LEU A 325 -39.60 -11.71 -10.92
C LEU A 325 -38.25 -11.85 -10.20
N ILE A 326 -37.77 -13.06 -9.98
CA ILE A 326 -36.49 -13.28 -9.27
C ILE A 326 -35.30 -12.79 -10.07
N ILE A 327 -35.31 -12.90 -11.40
CA ILE A 327 -34.27 -12.34 -12.28
C ILE A 327 -34.22 -10.83 -12.08
N VAL A 328 -35.36 -10.14 -12.16
CA VAL A 328 -35.42 -8.69 -11.95
C VAL A 328 -34.97 -8.30 -10.55
N ALA A 329 -35.33 -9.07 -9.51
CA ALA A 329 -34.91 -8.84 -8.14
C ALA A 329 -33.40 -9.03 -7.91
N LEU A 330 -32.75 -9.92 -8.67
CA LEU A 330 -31.31 -10.17 -8.57
C LEU A 330 -30.45 -9.11 -9.29
N VAL A 331 -30.99 -8.38 -10.27
CA VAL A 331 -30.25 -7.34 -11.00
C VAL A 331 -29.64 -6.28 -10.09
N PRO A 332 -30.37 -5.68 -9.11
CA PRO A 332 -29.77 -4.72 -8.19
C PRO A 332 -28.63 -5.31 -7.35
N LEU A 333 -28.75 -6.59 -6.95
CA LEU A 333 -27.70 -7.29 -6.22
C LEU A 333 -26.46 -7.52 -7.09
N ALA A 334 -26.66 -7.86 -8.36
CA ALA A 334 -25.59 -8.03 -9.35
C ALA A 334 -24.83 -6.73 -9.58
N LEU A 335 -25.57 -5.62 -9.70
CA LEU A 335 -24.99 -4.29 -9.99
C LEU A 335 -24.29 -3.66 -8.75
N ARG A 336 -24.87 -3.77 -7.57
CA ARG A 336 -24.30 -3.22 -6.33
C ARG A 336 -23.22 -4.09 -5.71
N GLY A 337 -23.23 -5.38 -6.03
CA GLY A 337 -22.36 -6.38 -5.44
C GLY A 337 -22.74 -6.76 -4.00
N VAL A 338 -22.16 -7.85 -3.53
CA VAL A 338 -22.23 -8.27 -2.13
C VAL A 338 -21.19 -7.48 -1.36
N LYS A 339 -21.53 -6.90 -0.20
CA LYS A 339 -20.58 -6.13 0.62
C LYS A 339 -19.38 -6.99 0.97
N PHE A 340 -18.22 -6.49 0.62
CA PHE A 340 -16.94 -7.07 1.02
C PHE A 340 -16.72 -6.88 2.52
N ARG A 341 -16.16 -7.90 3.17
CA ARG A 341 -15.59 -7.83 4.52
C ARG A 341 -14.21 -8.45 4.48
N ALA A 342 -13.27 -7.83 5.18
CA ALA A 342 -11.90 -8.34 5.32
C ALA A 342 -11.90 -9.59 6.20
N GLU A 343 -12.26 -10.73 5.62
CA GLU A 343 -12.37 -12.04 6.29
C GLU A 343 -11.59 -13.09 5.47
N ALA A 344 -11.20 -14.19 6.12
CA ALA A 344 -10.60 -15.33 5.45
C ALA A 344 -11.55 -15.95 4.41
N ALA A 345 -10.99 -16.47 3.30
CA ALA A 345 -11.78 -17.02 2.19
C ALA A 345 -12.77 -18.12 2.62
N SER A 346 -12.37 -18.96 3.58
CA SER A 346 -13.23 -20.01 4.14
C SER A 346 -14.48 -19.48 4.86
N ALA A 347 -14.34 -18.41 5.64
CA ALA A 347 -15.45 -17.77 6.34
C ALA A 347 -16.43 -17.12 5.35
N VAL A 348 -15.91 -16.46 4.32
CA VAL A 348 -16.71 -15.87 3.24
C VAL A 348 -17.48 -16.95 2.48
N LEU A 349 -16.84 -18.06 2.14
CA LEU A 349 -17.48 -19.19 1.45
C LEU A 349 -18.61 -19.77 2.30
N GLN A 350 -18.37 -20.04 3.58
CA GLN A 350 -19.35 -20.59 4.50
C GLN A 350 -20.58 -19.69 4.65
N ARG A 351 -20.36 -18.38 4.82
CA ARG A 351 -21.44 -17.39 4.88
C ARG A 351 -22.25 -17.33 3.59
N ASN A 352 -21.58 -17.36 2.43
CA ASN A 352 -22.25 -17.33 1.15
C ASN A 352 -23.09 -18.59 0.90
N LEU A 353 -22.60 -19.77 1.23
CA LEU A 353 -23.35 -21.01 1.16
C LEU A 353 -24.60 -20.97 2.05
N LEU A 354 -24.48 -20.44 3.27
CA LEU A 354 -25.63 -20.32 4.18
C LEU A 354 -26.65 -19.31 3.66
N ILE A 355 -26.24 -18.11 3.29
CA ILE A 355 -27.18 -17.05 2.89
C ILE A 355 -27.77 -17.32 1.50
N PHE A 356 -26.92 -17.55 0.50
CA PHE A 356 -27.36 -17.67 -0.90
C PHE A 356 -27.75 -19.10 -1.27
N GLY A 357 -27.16 -20.12 -0.66
CA GLY A 357 -27.53 -21.53 -0.85
C GLY A 357 -28.88 -21.83 -0.21
N LEU A 358 -29.03 -21.61 1.09
CA LEU A 358 -30.31 -21.79 1.78
C LEU A 358 -31.37 -20.82 1.27
N GLY A 359 -31.01 -19.54 1.03
CA GLY A 359 -31.90 -18.55 0.45
C GLY A 359 -32.39 -18.98 -0.92
N GLY A 360 -31.51 -19.53 -1.79
CA GLY A 360 -31.85 -20.08 -3.09
C GLY A 360 -32.78 -21.27 -3.04
N ILE A 361 -32.66 -22.12 -2.00
CA ILE A 361 -33.55 -23.23 -1.78
C ILE A 361 -34.96 -22.78 -1.31
N VAL A 362 -35.00 -21.90 -0.30
CA VAL A 362 -36.28 -21.50 0.35
C VAL A 362 -37.09 -20.55 -0.54
N THR A 363 -36.44 -19.63 -1.25
CA THR A 363 -37.11 -18.58 -2.02
C THR A 363 -38.11 -19.11 -3.08
N PRO A 364 -37.82 -20.17 -3.88
CA PRO A 364 -38.76 -20.74 -4.83
C PRO A 364 -39.99 -21.31 -4.15
N PHE A 365 -39.83 -22.04 -3.04
CA PHE A 365 -40.95 -22.63 -2.33
C PHE A 365 -41.96 -21.58 -1.83
N VAL A 366 -41.43 -20.51 -1.23
CA VAL A 366 -42.25 -19.39 -0.76
C VAL A 366 -42.82 -18.58 -1.91
N GLY A 367 -41.97 -18.20 -2.89
CA GLY A 367 -42.36 -17.31 -3.99
C GLY A 367 -43.37 -17.95 -4.95
N ILE A 368 -43.13 -19.21 -5.37
CA ILE A 368 -44.05 -19.96 -6.23
C ILE A 368 -45.39 -20.16 -5.51
N LYS A 369 -45.37 -20.53 -4.21
CA LYS A 369 -46.62 -20.70 -3.45
C LYS A 369 -47.43 -19.43 -3.35
N LEU A 370 -46.80 -18.29 -3.07
CA LEU A 370 -47.53 -17.01 -3.02
C LEU A 370 -48.14 -16.64 -4.38
N ILE A 371 -47.41 -16.87 -5.45
CA ILE A 371 -47.92 -16.61 -6.81
C ILE A 371 -49.05 -17.60 -7.16
N ASP A 372 -48.91 -18.88 -6.79
CA ASP A 372 -49.93 -19.91 -7.01
C ASP A 372 -51.27 -19.53 -6.35
N VAL A 373 -51.24 -19.03 -5.12
CA VAL A 373 -52.46 -18.54 -4.42
C VAL A 373 -53.13 -17.43 -5.22
N ILE A 374 -52.35 -16.47 -5.73
CA ILE A 374 -52.88 -15.35 -6.53
C ILE A 374 -53.47 -15.85 -7.86
N VAL A 375 -52.72 -16.70 -8.59
CA VAL A 375 -53.08 -17.23 -9.87
C VAL A 375 -54.34 -18.13 -9.76
N SER A 376 -54.42 -18.91 -8.74
CA SER A 376 -55.59 -19.77 -8.42
C SER A 376 -56.82 -18.91 -8.08
N ALA A 377 -56.67 -17.83 -7.32
CA ALA A 377 -57.75 -16.88 -7.02
C ALA A 377 -58.28 -16.15 -8.27
N LEU A 378 -57.42 -15.97 -9.29
CA LEU A 378 -57.83 -15.42 -10.61
C LEU A 378 -58.51 -16.44 -11.54
N GLY A 379 -58.77 -17.68 -11.05
CA GLY A 379 -59.55 -18.70 -11.74
C GLY A 379 -58.74 -19.62 -12.68
N VAL A 380 -57.43 -19.60 -12.61
CA VAL A 380 -56.58 -20.60 -13.32
C VAL A 380 -56.56 -21.89 -12.50
N LYS A 381 -57.29 -22.88 -13.01
CA LYS A 381 -57.36 -24.22 -12.41
C LYS A 381 -56.69 -25.27 -13.32
#